data_ab368ca76352e63a0c605da88cfb1bec
#
_entry.id   ab368ca76352e63a0c605da88cfb1bec
#
_cell.length_a   1.000
_cell.length_b   1.000
_cell.length_c   1.000
_cell.angle_alpha   90.00
_cell.angle_beta   90.00
_cell.angle_gamma   90.00
#
_symmetry.space_group_name_H-M   'P 1'
#
loop_
_entity.id
_entity.type
_entity.pdbx_description
1 polymer ?
#
loop_
_entity_poly.entity_id
_entity_poly.type
_entity_poly.pdbx_seq_one_letter_code
_entity_poly.pdbx_strand_id
1 'polypeptide(L)'
;MPLQIIDHGSIQHHKMVELRFQVLRKPLGLTFTKEALEAEKNDILIGFFDEEKLEGCCILTKEDEKTVRLRQMAVLSGLQGKGIGRVIMSFAENIARDHGFKKLNMHARKTAIGFYEKLGYQVDGPEFEEVTIPHVEMVKEL
;
A
#
# COMPACT_ATOMS: atom_id res chain seq x y z
N MET A 1 6.72 -18.74 1.04
CA MET A 1 6.77 -17.41 1.65
C MET A 1 5.44 -16.71 1.46
N PRO A 2 4.81 -16.23 2.52
CA PRO A 2 3.56 -15.50 2.35
C PRO A 2 3.74 -14.16 1.66
N LEU A 3 4.88 -13.50 1.81
CA LEU A 3 5.14 -12.20 1.17
C LEU A 3 5.87 -12.40 -0.14
N GLN A 4 5.37 -11.77 -1.18
CA GLN A 4 5.91 -11.89 -2.55
C GLN A 4 5.90 -10.54 -3.24
N ILE A 5 6.91 -10.33 -4.10
CA ILE A 5 6.88 -9.25 -5.08
C ILE A 5 6.09 -9.77 -6.28
N ILE A 6 5.12 -8.98 -6.72
CA ILE A 6 4.18 -9.37 -7.78
C ILE A 6 4.64 -8.76 -9.11
N ASP A 7 4.63 -9.54 -10.18
CA ASP A 7 4.94 -9.04 -11.53
C ASP A 7 3.70 -8.36 -12.12
N HIS A 8 3.88 -7.18 -12.69
CA HIS A 8 2.82 -6.44 -13.35
C HIS A 8 2.27 -7.28 -14.52
N GLY A 9 0.95 -7.37 -14.61
CA GLY A 9 0.28 -8.11 -15.68
C GLY A 9 0.15 -9.62 -15.42
N SER A 10 0.68 -10.13 -14.31
CA SER A 10 0.57 -11.55 -13.95
C SER A 10 -0.80 -11.89 -13.37
N ILE A 11 -1.04 -13.20 -13.15
CA ILE A 11 -2.25 -13.65 -12.45
C ILE A 11 -2.33 -13.06 -11.05
N GLN A 12 -1.20 -13.01 -10.36
CA GLN A 12 -1.13 -12.41 -9.03
C GLN A 12 -1.46 -10.91 -9.07
N HIS A 13 -1.06 -10.21 -10.14
CA HIS A 13 -1.44 -8.80 -10.32
C HIS A 13 -2.96 -8.66 -10.48
N HIS A 14 -3.60 -9.54 -11.23
CA HIS A 14 -5.07 -9.53 -11.34
C HIS A 14 -5.74 -9.72 -9.98
N LYS A 15 -5.23 -10.64 -9.16
CA LYS A 15 -5.72 -10.85 -7.80
C LYS A 15 -5.56 -9.60 -6.94
N MET A 16 -4.42 -8.91 -7.11
CA MET A 16 -4.14 -7.67 -6.39
C MET A 16 -5.10 -6.55 -6.78
N VAL A 17 -5.36 -6.37 -8.06
CA VAL A 17 -6.30 -5.35 -8.55
C VAL A 17 -7.71 -5.64 -8.01
N GLU A 18 -8.14 -6.90 -8.01
CA GLU A 18 -9.44 -7.29 -7.48
C GLU A 18 -9.55 -7.00 -5.98
N LEU A 19 -8.53 -7.34 -5.20
CA LEU A 19 -8.50 -7.05 -3.77
C LEU A 19 -8.59 -5.54 -3.51
N ARG A 20 -7.79 -4.76 -4.24
CA ARG A 20 -7.80 -3.30 -4.13
C ARG A 20 -9.17 -2.73 -4.46
N PHE A 21 -9.82 -3.25 -5.50
CA PHE A 21 -11.16 -2.82 -5.87
C PHE A 21 -12.14 -3.09 -4.74
N GLN A 22 -12.16 -4.30 -4.20
CA GLN A 22 -13.11 -4.69 -3.15
C GLN A 22 -12.93 -3.87 -1.87
N VAL A 23 -11.69 -3.57 -1.48
CA VAL A 23 -11.39 -2.92 -0.21
C VAL A 23 -11.36 -1.40 -0.33
N LEU A 24 -10.79 -0.86 -1.41
CA LEU A 24 -10.46 0.55 -1.52
C LEU A 24 -11.40 1.35 -2.43
N ARG A 25 -12.03 0.72 -3.41
CA ARG A 25 -12.79 1.43 -4.44
C ARG A 25 -14.29 1.16 -4.40
N LYS A 26 -14.68 -0.12 -4.34
CA LYS A 26 -16.08 -0.50 -4.35
C LYS A 26 -16.89 0.17 -3.24
N PRO A 27 -16.40 0.24 -1.97
CA PRO A 27 -17.14 0.91 -0.91
C PRO A 27 -17.40 2.39 -1.18
N LEU A 28 -16.62 3.02 -2.06
CA LEU A 28 -16.74 4.43 -2.43
C LEU A 28 -17.44 4.62 -3.77
N GLY A 29 -17.87 3.54 -4.42
CA GLY A 29 -18.48 3.59 -5.75
C GLY A 29 -17.49 3.93 -6.86
N LEU A 30 -16.19 3.68 -6.65
CA LEU A 30 -15.12 4.00 -7.59
C LEU A 30 -14.56 2.74 -8.25
N THR A 31 -13.87 2.93 -9.39
CA THR A 31 -13.17 1.86 -10.11
C THR A 31 -11.75 2.30 -10.42
N PHE A 32 -10.92 1.37 -10.91
CA PHE A 32 -9.60 1.69 -11.46
C PHE A 32 -9.71 1.81 -12.97
N THR A 33 -9.08 2.85 -13.55
CA THR A 33 -8.99 2.96 -15.00
C THR A 33 -7.82 2.13 -15.51
N LYS A 34 -7.89 1.73 -16.78
CA LYS A 34 -6.82 0.99 -17.44
C LYS A 34 -5.52 1.82 -17.43
N GLU A 35 -5.61 3.12 -17.66
CA GLU A 35 -4.47 4.02 -17.66
C GLU A 35 -3.81 4.11 -16.30
N ALA A 36 -4.61 4.16 -15.22
CA ALA A 36 -4.07 4.20 -13.87
C ALA A 36 -3.31 2.92 -13.52
N LEU A 37 -3.82 1.76 -13.96
CA LEU A 37 -3.15 0.48 -13.72
C LEU A 37 -1.87 0.36 -14.54
N GLU A 38 -1.87 0.82 -15.79
CA GLU A 38 -0.67 0.83 -16.64
C GLU A 38 0.42 1.74 -16.07
N ALA A 39 0.04 2.85 -15.44
CA ALA A 39 1.00 3.76 -14.84
C ALA A 39 1.80 3.11 -13.70
N GLU A 40 1.34 1.97 -13.18
CA GLU A 40 1.99 1.25 -12.08
C GLU A 40 3.03 0.21 -12.55
N LYS A 41 3.27 0.10 -13.83
CA LYS A 41 4.13 -0.98 -14.38
C LYS A 41 5.57 -0.96 -13.86
N ASN A 42 6.07 0.18 -13.41
CA ASN A 42 7.42 0.31 -12.87
C ASN A 42 7.44 0.35 -11.34
N ASP A 43 6.29 0.23 -10.69
CA ASP A 43 6.20 0.22 -9.24
C ASP A 43 6.53 -1.16 -8.68
N ILE A 44 6.87 -1.21 -7.40
CA ILE A 44 7.06 -2.47 -6.70
C ILE A 44 5.72 -2.90 -6.11
N LEU A 45 5.20 -4.02 -6.57
CA LEU A 45 3.91 -4.56 -6.14
C LEU A 45 4.17 -5.66 -5.13
N ILE A 46 3.57 -5.56 -3.95
CA ILE A 46 3.80 -6.48 -2.84
C ILE A 46 2.49 -7.14 -2.45
N GLY A 47 2.49 -8.47 -2.30
CA GLY A 47 1.32 -9.23 -1.87
C GLY A 47 1.63 -10.14 -0.69
N PHE A 48 0.62 -10.30 0.18
CA PHE A 48 0.63 -11.28 1.25
C PHE A 48 -0.35 -12.40 0.88
N PHE A 49 0.16 -13.62 0.79
CA PHE A 49 -0.62 -14.77 0.34
C PHE A 49 -0.75 -15.83 1.44
N ASP A 50 -1.93 -16.43 1.53
CA ASP A 50 -2.14 -17.68 2.24
C ASP A 50 -2.37 -18.73 1.16
N GLU A 51 -1.35 -19.56 0.93
CA GLU A 51 -1.29 -20.46 -0.23
C GLU A 51 -1.42 -19.63 -1.51
N GLU A 52 -2.49 -19.81 -2.29
CA GLU A 52 -2.70 -19.05 -3.53
C GLU A 52 -3.64 -17.87 -3.36
N LYS A 53 -4.20 -17.68 -2.16
CA LYS A 53 -5.15 -16.61 -1.88
C LYS A 53 -4.43 -15.34 -1.45
N LEU A 54 -4.68 -14.25 -2.16
CA LEU A 54 -4.15 -12.95 -1.78
C LEU A 54 -5.00 -12.36 -0.65
N GLU A 55 -4.37 -12.06 0.48
CA GLU A 55 -5.04 -11.53 1.66
C GLU A 55 -4.70 -10.09 1.98
N GLY A 56 -3.65 -9.56 1.39
CA GLY A 56 -3.26 -8.17 1.58
C GLY A 56 -2.24 -7.74 0.53
N CYS A 57 -2.09 -6.43 0.35
CA CYS A 57 -1.17 -5.89 -0.64
C CYS A 57 -0.78 -4.45 -0.33
N CYS A 58 0.27 -3.99 -1.01
CA CYS A 58 0.61 -2.58 -1.11
C CYS A 58 1.48 -2.35 -2.35
N ILE A 59 1.70 -1.09 -2.68
CA ILE A 59 2.55 -0.67 -3.78
C ILE A 59 3.58 0.33 -3.26
N LEU A 60 4.81 0.21 -3.75
CA LEU A 60 5.86 1.20 -3.52
C LEU A 60 6.15 1.91 -4.83
N THR A 61 5.99 3.23 -4.85
CA THR A 61 6.24 4.08 -6.00
C THR A 61 7.40 5.02 -5.69
N LYS A 62 8.43 5.00 -6.53
CA LYS A 62 9.58 5.90 -6.38
C LYS A 62 9.13 7.35 -6.62
N GLU A 63 9.42 8.24 -5.68
CA GLU A 63 9.19 9.67 -5.86
C GLU A 63 10.47 10.40 -6.29
N ASP A 64 11.59 10.06 -5.65
CA ASP A 64 12.92 10.57 -6.03
C ASP A 64 13.96 9.55 -5.59
N GLU A 65 15.25 9.90 -5.68
CA GLU A 65 16.33 8.95 -5.40
C GLU A 65 16.33 8.42 -3.97
N LYS A 66 15.77 9.18 -3.03
CA LYS A 66 15.80 8.82 -1.61
C LYS A 66 14.44 8.57 -1.00
N THR A 67 13.35 8.91 -1.71
CA THR A 67 11.99 8.85 -1.18
C THR A 67 11.12 7.90 -2.00
N VAL A 68 10.43 7.00 -1.29
CA VAL A 68 9.46 6.10 -1.88
C VAL A 68 8.10 6.32 -1.23
N ARG A 69 7.04 6.22 -2.02
CA ARG A 69 5.67 6.36 -1.53
C ARG A 69 4.98 5.01 -1.43
N LEU A 70 4.36 4.76 -0.28
CA LEU A 70 3.45 3.62 -0.11
C LEU A 70 2.08 4.01 -0.67
N ARG A 71 1.51 3.13 -1.48
CA ARG A 71 0.18 3.32 -2.07
C ARG A 71 -0.61 2.02 -2.01
N GLN A 72 -1.93 2.13 -2.09
CA GLN A 72 -2.84 1.00 -2.28
C GLN A 72 -2.68 -0.10 -1.22
N MET A 73 -2.45 0.29 0.04
CA MET A 73 -2.44 -0.66 1.14
C MET A 73 -3.86 -1.18 1.36
N ALA A 74 -4.04 -2.49 1.28
CA ALA A 74 -5.33 -3.12 1.47
C ALA A 74 -5.15 -4.48 2.14
N VAL A 75 -6.03 -4.78 3.09
CA VAL A 75 -6.13 -6.10 3.73
C VAL A 75 -7.56 -6.58 3.55
N LEU A 76 -7.72 -7.84 3.18
CA LEU A 76 -9.03 -8.44 2.91
C LEU A 76 -9.96 -8.24 4.12
N SER A 77 -11.22 -7.87 3.84
CA SER A 77 -12.23 -7.69 4.88
C SER A 77 -12.40 -8.99 5.68
N GLY A 78 -12.52 -8.86 7.00
CA GLY A 78 -12.57 -10.01 7.89
C GLY A 78 -11.21 -10.47 8.39
N LEU A 79 -10.12 -10.08 7.73
CA LEU A 79 -8.75 -10.40 8.16
C LEU A 79 -8.04 -9.18 8.75
N GLN A 80 -8.69 -8.02 8.77
CA GLN A 80 -8.14 -6.81 9.35
C GLN A 80 -8.00 -6.99 10.86
N GLY A 81 -6.96 -6.38 11.44
CA GLY A 81 -6.67 -6.51 12.86
C GLY A 81 -5.91 -7.77 13.26
N LYS A 82 -5.50 -8.61 12.29
CA LYS A 82 -4.78 -9.86 12.56
C LYS A 82 -3.27 -9.77 12.31
N GLY A 83 -2.75 -8.56 12.14
CA GLY A 83 -1.31 -8.34 11.97
C GLY A 83 -0.80 -8.43 10.53
N ILE A 84 -1.65 -8.69 9.55
CA ILE A 84 -1.25 -8.79 8.14
C ILE A 84 -0.67 -7.46 7.65
N GLY A 85 -1.34 -6.34 7.95
CA GLY A 85 -0.86 -5.02 7.55
C GLY A 85 0.52 -4.70 8.12
N ARG A 86 0.77 -5.06 9.38
CA ARG A 86 2.08 -4.86 10.01
C ARG A 86 3.16 -5.65 9.29
N VAL A 87 2.87 -6.90 8.95
CA VAL A 87 3.82 -7.77 8.25
C VAL A 87 4.13 -7.22 6.87
N ILE A 88 3.10 -6.76 6.15
CA ILE A 88 3.29 -6.13 4.84
C ILE A 88 4.17 -4.89 4.97
N MET A 89 3.92 -4.03 5.96
CA MET A 89 4.70 -2.81 6.17
C MET A 89 6.15 -3.12 6.48
N SER A 90 6.42 -4.11 7.32
CA SER A 90 7.78 -4.52 7.64
C SER A 90 8.54 -4.97 6.38
N PHE A 91 7.88 -5.78 5.55
CA PHE A 91 8.47 -6.25 4.29
C PHE A 91 8.71 -5.07 3.33
N ALA A 92 7.73 -4.18 3.19
CA ALA A 92 7.84 -3.02 2.32
C ALA A 92 9.00 -2.11 2.73
N GLU A 93 9.16 -1.87 4.04
CA GLU A 93 10.27 -1.06 4.55
C GLU A 93 11.63 -1.71 4.25
N ASN A 94 11.72 -3.03 4.41
CA ASN A 94 12.95 -3.76 4.10
C ASN A 94 13.29 -3.68 2.61
N ILE A 95 12.30 -3.85 1.74
CA ILE A 95 12.48 -3.71 0.29
C ILE A 95 12.93 -2.28 -0.04
N ALA A 96 12.31 -1.28 0.57
CA ALA A 96 12.67 0.12 0.34
C ALA A 96 14.13 0.39 0.75
N ARG A 97 14.56 -0.13 1.90
CA ARG A 97 15.95 -0.01 2.35
C ARG A 97 16.92 -0.68 1.38
N ASP A 98 16.57 -1.87 0.91
CA ASP A 98 17.40 -2.63 -0.04
C ASP A 98 17.57 -1.87 -1.36
N HIS A 99 16.58 -1.07 -1.76
CA HIS A 99 16.66 -0.23 -2.95
C HIS A 99 17.34 1.12 -2.71
N GLY A 100 17.83 1.36 -1.49
CA GLY A 100 18.55 2.58 -1.15
C GLY A 100 17.70 3.77 -0.74
N PHE A 101 16.39 3.59 -0.58
CA PHE A 101 15.51 4.65 -0.11
C PHE A 101 15.78 4.96 1.36
N LYS A 102 15.71 6.25 1.71
CA LYS A 102 15.95 6.74 3.06
C LYS A 102 14.69 7.24 3.75
N LYS A 103 13.60 7.41 3.01
CA LYS A 103 12.35 7.93 3.52
C LYS A 103 11.18 7.25 2.82
N LEU A 104 10.16 6.90 3.60
CA LEU A 104 8.90 6.39 3.09
C LEU A 104 7.79 7.35 3.50
N ASN A 105 6.98 7.78 2.52
CA ASN A 105 5.81 8.59 2.80
C ASN A 105 4.54 7.92 2.27
N MET A 106 3.39 8.45 2.67
CA MET A 106 2.10 7.95 2.23
C MET A 106 1.02 8.99 2.45
N HIS A 107 -0.09 8.84 1.73
CA HIS A 107 -1.33 9.53 2.04
C HIS A 107 -2.18 8.55 2.86
N ALA A 108 -2.20 8.72 4.17
CA ALA A 108 -2.93 7.82 5.07
C ALA A 108 -4.34 8.33 5.30
N ARG A 109 -5.33 7.44 5.23
CA ARG A 109 -6.68 7.79 5.66
C ARG A 109 -6.65 8.19 7.13
N LYS A 110 -7.42 9.19 7.50
CA LYS A 110 -7.48 9.67 8.88
C LYS A 110 -7.73 8.53 9.87
N THR A 111 -8.56 7.56 9.49
CA THR A 111 -8.88 6.39 10.33
C THR A 111 -7.71 5.44 10.52
N ALA A 112 -6.65 5.55 9.71
CA ALA A 112 -5.48 4.67 9.79
C ALA A 112 -4.27 5.32 10.48
N ILE A 113 -4.38 6.57 10.92
CA ILE A 113 -3.26 7.29 11.55
C ILE A 113 -2.69 6.50 12.72
N GLY A 114 -3.54 5.99 13.60
CA GLY A 114 -3.08 5.24 14.79
C GLY A 114 -2.31 3.99 14.42
N PHE A 115 -2.73 3.29 13.37
CA PHE A 115 -2.01 2.11 12.87
C PHE A 115 -0.59 2.47 12.44
N TYR A 116 -0.45 3.52 11.64
CA TYR A 116 0.87 3.92 11.14
C TYR A 116 1.74 4.56 12.21
N GLU A 117 1.14 5.30 13.14
CA GLU A 117 1.91 5.87 14.26
C GLU A 117 2.59 4.79 15.10
N LYS A 118 1.90 3.67 15.32
CA LYS A 118 2.49 2.52 16.04
C LYS A 118 3.68 1.92 15.32
N LEU A 119 3.79 2.13 14.01
CA LEU A 119 4.89 1.64 13.20
C LEU A 119 6.00 2.67 13.03
N GLY A 120 5.89 3.82 13.69
CA GLY A 120 6.92 4.86 13.68
C GLY A 120 6.71 5.98 12.66
N TYR A 121 5.54 6.05 12.03
CA TYR A 121 5.22 7.13 11.09
C TYR A 121 4.72 8.36 11.83
N GLN A 122 4.97 9.52 11.27
CA GLN A 122 4.54 10.80 11.82
C GLN A 122 3.71 11.55 10.78
N VAL A 123 2.68 12.26 11.25
CA VAL A 123 1.88 13.15 10.40
C VAL A 123 2.77 14.31 9.96
N ASP A 124 2.74 14.63 8.67
CA ASP A 124 3.52 15.71 8.07
C ASP A 124 2.58 16.58 7.24
N GLY A 125 2.08 17.64 7.84
CA GLY A 125 1.22 18.60 7.17
C GLY A 125 -0.26 18.50 7.57
N PRO A 126 -1.09 19.36 6.99
CA PRO A 126 -2.51 19.43 7.33
C PRO A 126 -3.32 18.28 6.71
N GLU A 127 -4.52 18.09 7.26
CA GLU A 127 -5.51 17.17 6.68
C GLU A 127 -5.96 17.69 5.30
N PHE A 128 -6.19 16.77 4.38
CA PHE A 128 -6.72 17.06 3.04
C PHE A 128 -7.70 15.97 2.63
N GLU A 129 -8.48 16.22 1.58
CA GLU A 129 -9.37 15.20 1.03
C GLU A 129 -8.73 14.52 -0.17
N GLU A 130 -8.86 13.20 -0.23
CA GLU A 130 -8.49 12.38 -1.38
C GLU A 130 -9.57 11.33 -1.54
N VAL A 131 -10.08 11.15 -2.75
CA VAL A 131 -11.25 10.29 -3.06
C VAL A 131 -12.42 10.53 -2.09
N THR A 132 -12.68 11.79 -1.77
CA THR A 132 -13.75 12.27 -0.87
C THR A 132 -13.59 11.85 0.60
N ILE A 133 -12.42 11.36 0.99
CA ILE A 133 -12.15 10.91 2.36
C ILE A 133 -11.02 11.76 2.97
N PRO A 134 -11.10 12.10 4.27
CA PRO A 134 -9.99 12.81 4.94
C PRO A 134 -8.72 11.97 4.99
N HIS A 135 -7.61 12.58 4.60
CA HIS A 135 -6.27 11.99 4.59
C HIS A 135 -5.27 12.93 5.22
N VAL A 136 -4.14 12.39 5.63
CA VAL A 136 -2.96 13.16 6.03
C VAL A 136 -1.74 12.55 5.38
N GLU A 137 -0.72 13.35 5.15
CA GLU A 137 0.57 12.80 4.75
C GLU A 137 1.28 12.28 6.00
N MET A 138 1.85 11.07 5.91
CA MET A 138 2.65 10.51 6.98
C MET A 138 4.00 10.10 6.43
N VAL A 139 5.04 10.19 7.26
CA VAL A 139 6.42 9.93 6.84
C VAL A 139 7.17 9.17 7.91
N LYS A 140 8.16 8.40 7.46
CA LYS A 140 9.10 7.70 8.34
C LYS A 140 10.48 7.70 7.70
N GLU A 141 11.49 8.03 8.49
CA GLU A 141 12.89 7.84 8.09
C GLU A 141 13.22 6.35 8.17
N LEU A 142 13.86 5.83 7.12
CA LEU A 142 14.18 4.40 7.05
C LEU A 142 15.59 4.10 7.52
#